data_d954bbe393855bf4ba9c72f81c52cd84
#
_entry.id   d954bbe393855bf4ba9c72f81c52cd84
#
_cell.length_a   1.000
_cell.length_b   1.000
_cell.length_c   1.000
_cell.angle_alpha   90.00
_cell.angle_beta   90.00
_cell.angle_gamma   90.00
#
_symmetry.space_group_name_H-M   'P 1'
#
loop_
_entity.id
_entity.type
_entity.pdbx_description
1 polymer ?
#
loop_
_entity_poly.entity_id
_entity_poly.type
_entity_poly.pdbx_seq_one_letter_code
_entity_poly.pdbx_strand_id
1 'polypeptide(L)'
;MNHSDLLAQAPSLAAGMAAAAHSPDTQLSQTRHRAALVAGWRIPPGSTVLELGCGQGDMTAVLAEAVGPEGRVVAVDVAAPSYGEPVTLGESAARLAAGPLGPRIDFRFGTDVLDPSVDFPEGTFDHVVLAHCSWYFASLGQLRDTLARVRPWARQLCFTEWDLTPASDDQLAHLLAVLIQGQIEAAGSHGEGNVRTPFSREGLLRLLPEAGWTADGSEPVDTGELQDGDWEIAACLDLVESDTGLAALPEPVRQLVLSQADVLRAVAKPRGNHALAAYSVTAR
;
A
#
# COMPACT_ATOMS: atom_id res chain seq x y z
N MET A 1 14.98 -17.95 -5.19
CA MET A 1 13.95 -18.54 -4.30
C MET A 1 12.73 -18.83 -5.15
N ASN A 2 12.05 -19.96 -4.98
CA ASN A 2 10.83 -20.22 -5.71
C ASN A 2 9.60 -19.69 -4.93
N HIS A 3 8.42 -19.64 -5.58
CA HIS A 3 7.16 -19.15 -4.98
C HIS A 3 6.83 -19.85 -3.65
N SER A 4 6.97 -21.18 -3.60
CA SER A 4 6.66 -21.97 -2.41
C SER A 4 7.60 -21.67 -1.25
N ASP A 5 8.87 -21.35 -1.55
CA ASP A 5 9.87 -21.07 -0.52
C ASP A 5 9.57 -19.75 0.18
N LEU A 6 9.18 -18.70 -0.56
CA LEU A 6 8.88 -17.38 0.03
C LEU A 6 7.64 -17.43 0.94
N LEU A 7 6.58 -18.12 0.51
CA LEU A 7 5.39 -18.33 1.34
C LEU A 7 5.72 -19.13 2.61
N ALA A 8 6.60 -20.11 2.53
CA ALA A 8 7.04 -20.88 3.70
C ALA A 8 7.84 -20.05 4.71
N GLN A 9 8.49 -18.96 4.27
CA GLN A 9 9.21 -18.03 5.15
C GLN A 9 8.31 -16.99 5.83
N ALA A 10 7.06 -16.79 5.37
CA ALA A 10 6.18 -15.76 5.91
C ALA A 10 6.03 -15.78 7.44
N PRO A 11 5.91 -16.94 8.15
CA PRO A 11 5.86 -16.96 9.61
C PRO A 11 7.14 -16.41 10.27
N SER A 12 8.30 -16.73 9.72
CA SER A 12 9.58 -16.24 10.24
C SER A 12 9.76 -14.75 10.01
N LEU A 13 9.38 -14.25 8.82
CA LEU A 13 9.41 -12.84 8.47
C LEU A 13 8.46 -12.05 9.37
N ALA A 14 7.21 -12.51 9.53
CA ALA A 14 6.23 -11.87 10.41
C ALA A 14 6.73 -11.75 11.85
N ALA A 15 7.29 -12.81 12.42
CA ALA A 15 7.84 -12.79 13.77
C ALA A 15 9.02 -11.81 13.94
N GLY A 16 9.71 -11.48 12.86
CA GLY A 16 10.77 -10.47 12.81
C GLY A 16 10.28 -9.04 12.84
N MET A 17 9.01 -8.77 12.46
CA MET A 17 8.43 -7.43 12.39
C MET A 17 8.14 -6.84 13.77
N ALA A 18 8.24 -5.51 13.90
CA ALA A 18 7.99 -4.84 15.17
C ALA A 18 6.51 -4.95 15.60
N ALA A 19 5.59 -4.84 14.66
CA ALA A 19 4.15 -4.92 14.91
C ALA A 19 3.69 -6.31 15.39
N ALA A 20 4.47 -7.38 15.15
CA ALA A 20 4.16 -8.73 15.66
C ALA A 20 4.09 -8.80 17.19
N ALA A 21 4.73 -7.89 17.91
CA ALA A 21 4.65 -7.80 19.36
C ALA A 21 3.26 -7.37 19.86
N HIS A 22 2.48 -6.70 19.02
CA HIS A 22 1.14 -6.18 19.34
C HIS A 22 0.04 -7.05 18.74
N SER A 23 0.20 -7.52 17.51
CA SER A 23 -0.82 -8.29 16.78
C SER A 23 -0.17 -9.36 15.90
N PRO A 24 0.30 -10.48 16.47
CA PRO A 24 1.07 -11.50 15.72
C PRO A 24 0.27 -12.16 14.59
N ASP A 25 -1.03 -12.43 14.79
CA ASP A 25 -1.87 -13.08 13.78
C ASP A 25 -2.13 -12.13 12.60
N THR A 26 -2.43 -10.87 12.89
CA THR A 26 -2.56 -9.81 11.88
C THR A 26 -1.27 -9.66 11.09
N GLN A 27 -0.13 -9.56 11.77
CA GLN A 27 1.17 -9.46 11.12
C GLN A 27 1.45 -10.66 10.21
N LEU A 28 1.05 -11.86 10.63
CA LEU A 28 1.22 -13.06 9.82
C LEU A 28 0.37 -13.02 8.55
N SER A 29 -0.91 -12.65 8.64
CA SER A 29 -1.79 -12.56 7.46
C SER A 29 -1.29 -11.48 6.48
N GLN A 30 -0.90 -10.30 7.00
CA GLN A 30 -0.31 -9.22 6.21
C GLN A 30 1.00 -9.65 5.52
N THR A 31 1.87 -10.40 6.21
CA THR A 31 3.13 -10.89 5.63
C THR A 31 2.89 -11.99 4.58
N ARG A 32 1.93 -12.89 4.78
CA ARG A 32 1.54 -13.92 3.80
C ARG A 32 1.03 -13.28 2.51
N HIS A 33 0.17 -12.27 2.62
CA HIS A 33 -0.32 -11.53 1.47
C HIS A 33 0.83 -10.92 0.65
N ARG A 34 1.75 -10.22 1.31
CA ARG A 34 2.93 -9.63 0.66
C ARG A 34 3.85 -10.69 0.05
N ALA A 35 4.04 -11.82 0.72
CA ALA A 35 4.81 -12.94 0.17
C ALA A 35 4.16 -13.51 -1.10
N ALA A 36 2.84 -13.61 -1.16
CA ALA A 36 2.12 -14.04 -2.35
C ALA A 36 2.30 -13.04 -3.51
N LEU A 37 2.22 -11.73 -3.25
CA LEU A 37 2.47 -10.68 -4.24
C LEU A 37 3.89 -10.77 -4.82
N VAL A 38 4.92 -10.78 -3.96
CA VAL A 38 6.34 -10.83 -4.39
C VAL A 38 6.63 -12.11 -5.16
N ALA A 39 6.07 -13.23 -4.72
CA ALA A 39 6.19 -14.50 -5.43
C ALA A 39 5.53 -14.44 -6.82
N GLY A 40 4.37 -13.78 -6.95
CA GLY A 40 3.69 -13.55 -8.23
C GLY A 40 4.48 -12.66 -9.18
N TRP A 41 5.18 -11.66 -8.69
CA TRP A 41 6.05 -10.77 -9.48
C TRP A 41 7.34 -11.47 -9.97
N ARG A 42 7.70 -12.62 -9.37
CA ARG A 42 8.86 -13.42 -9.77
C ARG A 42 10.17 -12.63 -9.76
N ILE A 43 10.35 -11.76 -8.75
CA ILE A 43 11.58 -10.98 -8.57
C ILE A 43 12.77 -11.95 -8.40
N PRO A 44 13.79 -11.90 -9.28
CA PRO A 44 14.90 -12.83 -9.21
C PRO A 44 15.81 -12.55 -8.00
N PRO A 45 16.46 -13.58 -7.41
CA PRO A 45 17.56 -13.38 -6.48
C PRO A 45 18.68 -12.50 -7.11
N GLY A 46 19.29 -11.65 -6.31
CA GLY A 46 20.31 -10.70 -6.76
C GLY A 46 19.75 -9.40 -7.34
N SER A 47 18.41 -9.25 -7.45
CA SER A 47 17.79 -8.03 -7.97
C SER A 47 18.01 -6.83 -7.06
N THR A 48 18.07 -5.64 -7.67
CA THR A 48 18.02 -4.35 -7.00
C THR A 48 16.60 -3.79 -7.13
N VAL A 49 15.96 -3.49 -5.99
CA VAL A 49 14.57 -3.05 -5.92
C VAL A 49 14.47 -1.65 -5.31
N LEU A 50 13.69 -0.77 -5.92
CA LEU A 50 13.21 0.48 -5.32
C LEU A 50 11.78 0.26 -4.84
N GLU A 51 11.53 0.39 -3.56
CA GLU A 51 10.18 0.37 -2.98
C GLU A 51 9.74 1.79 -2.66
N LEU A 52 8.56 2.18 -3.13
CA LEU A 52 7.94 3.48 -2.86
C LEU A 52 6.80 3.31 -1.86
N GLY A 53 6.81 4.12 -0.79
CA GLY A 53 5.83 4.04 0.29
C GLY A 53 6.07 2.79 1.14
N CYS A 54 7.28 2.63 1.67
CA CYS A 54 7.66 1.42 2.40
C CYS A 54 6.99 1.28 3.77
N GLY A 55 6.45 2.37 4.32
CA GLY A 55 5.79 2.35 5.62
C GLY A 55 6.66 1.68 6.71
N GLN A 56 6.06 0.78 7.47
CA GLN A 56 6.77 0.03 8.53
C GLN A 56 7.68 -1.09 8.01
N GLY A 57 7.82 -1.24 6.67
CA GLY A 57 8.74 -2.19 6.05
C GLY A 57 8.19 -3.61 5.87
N ASP A 58 6.87 -3.78 5.91
CA ASP A 58 6.24 -5.10 5.72
C ASP A 58 6.55 -5.70 4.36
N MET A 59 6.41 -4.91 3.29
CA MET A 59 6.78 -5.33 1.94
C MET A 59 8.30 -5.38 1.80
N THR A 60 9.03 -4.42 2.41
CA THR A 60 10.50 -4.36 2.40
C THR A 60 11.13 -5.66 2.91
N ALA A 61 10.61 -6.22 4.02
CA ALA A 61 11.13 -7.47 4.59
C ALA A 61 10.97 -8.65 3.62
N VAL A 62 9.82 -8.75 2.97
CA VAL A 62 9.53 -9.80 1.99
C VAL A 62 10.40 -9.63 0.73
N LEU A 63 10.56 -8.40 0.25
CA LEU A 63 11.44 -8.09 -0.88
C LEU A 63 12.90 -8.44 -0.56
N ALA A 64 13.39 -8.05 0.64
CA ALA A 64 14.75 -8.34 1.08
C ALA A 64 15.02 -9.86 1.20
N GLU A 65 14.01 -10.64 1.60
CA GLU A 65 14.11 -12.10 1.59
C GLU A 65 14.15 -12.62 0.15
N ALA A 66 13.29 -12.15 -0.74
CA ALA A 66 13.21 -12.60 -2.13
C ALA A 66 14.48 -12.31 -2.92
N VAL A 67 15.05 -11.11 -2.79
CA VAL A 67 16.28 -10.75 -3.52
C VAL A 67 17.52 -11.46 -2.99
N GLY A 68 17.47 -12.00 -1.77
CA GLY A 68 18.58 -12.77 -1.20
C GLY A 68 19.82 -11.94 -0.86
N PRO A 69 20.93 -12.59 -0.47
CA PRO A 69 22.11 -11.92 0.07
C PRO A 69 22.87 -11.04 -0.93
N GLU A 70 22.73 -11.30 -2.21
CA GLU A 70 23.39 -10.53 -3.30
C GLU A 70 22.50 -9.39 -3.82
N GLY A 71 21.22 -9.35 -3.42
CA GLY A 71 20.27 -8.32 -3.81
C GLY A 71 20.21 -7.17 -2.83
N ARG A 72 19.47 -6.11 -3.21
CA ARG A 72 19.30 -4.92 -2.40
C ARG A 72 17.89 -4.31 -2.57
N VAL A 73 17.35 -3.79 -1.48
CA VAL A 73 16.11 -3.00 -1.45
C VAL A 73 16.44 -1.59 -0.97
N VAL A 74 16.13 -0.59 -1.78
CA VAL A 74 16.07 0.81 -1.37
C VAL A 74 14.61 1.12 -1.08
N ALA A 75 14.28 1.32 0.18
CA ALA A 75 12.92 1.51 0.67
C ALA A 75 12.71 2.98 1.06
N VAL A 76 11.90 3.69 0.26
CA VAL A 76 11.66 5.12 0.47
C VAL A 76 10.24 5.38 0.98
N ASP A 77 10.11 6.39 1.84
CA ASP A 77 8.82 6.91 2.28
C ASP A 77 8.89 8.41 2.47
N VAL A 78 7.81 9.12 2.13
CA VAL A 78 7.69 10.56 2.32
C VAL A 78 7.49 10.93 3.80
N ALA A 79 6.96 10.01 4.60
CA ALA A 79 6.74 10.22 6.01
C ALA A 79 8.06 10.27 6.80
N ALA A 80 8.04 11.02 7.90
CA ALA A 80 9.17 11.08 8.82
C ALA A 80 9.30 9.75 9.61
N PRO A 81 10.49 9.39 10.09
CA PRO A 81 10.69 8.17 10.87
C PRO A 81 9.90 8.14 12.20
N SER A 82 9.43 9.30 12.68
CA SER A 82 8.57 9.42 13.87
C SER A 82 7.08 9.18 13.59
N TYR A 83 6.68 8.99 12.34
CA TYR A 83 5.30 8.72 11.97
C TYR A 83 4.89 7.29 12.32
N GLY A 84 3.59 7.09 12.67
CA GLY A 84 2.97 5.80 12.92
C GLY A 84 2.81 5.43 14.40
N GLU A 85 1.76 4.68 14.71
CA GLU A 85 1.44 4.14 16.04
C GLU A 85 0.83 2.73 15.87
N PRO A 86 1.00 1.83 16.83
CA PRO A 86 1.78 1.93 18.09
C PRO A 86 3.29 1.78 17.89
N VAL A 87 3.76 1.52 16.67
CA VAL A 87 5.16 1.40 16.28
C VAL A 87 5.44 2.42 15.19
N THR A 88 6.46 3.25 15.39
CA THR A 88 6.86 4.23 14.37
C THR A 88 7.62 3.57 13.21
N LEU A 89 7.69 4.27 12.06
CA LEU A 89 8.47 3.82 10.91
C LEU A 89 9.94 3.58 11.28
N GLY A 90 10.52 4.51 12.07
CA GLY A 90 11.91 4.42 12.50
C GLY A 90 12.18 3.24 13.43
N GLU A 91 11.28 2.93 14.38
CA GLU A 91 11.40 1.77 15.27
C GLU A 91 11.31 0.46 14.48
N SER A 92 10.38 0.38 13.53
CA SER A 92 10.24 -0.80 12.67
C SER A 92 11.46 -1.00 11.77
N ALA A 93 11.95 0.07 11.14
CA ALA A 93 13.16 0.02 10.31
C ALA A 93 14.40 -0.37 11.14
N ALA A 94 14.56 0.19 12.34
CA ALA A 94 15.67 -0.16 13.24
C ALA A 94 15.65 -1.64 13.62
N ARG A 95 14.47 -2.20 13.87
CA ARG A 95 14.32 -3.63 14.16
C ARG A 95 14.72 -4.51 12.97
N LEU A 96 14.26 -4.17 11.76
CA LEU A 96 14.63 -4.89 10.55
C LEU A 96 16.13 -4.76 10.24
N ALA A 97 16.69 -3.56 10.39
CA ALA A 97 18.11 -3.30 10.17
C ALA A 97 19.03 -4.09 11.14
N ALA A 98 18.57 -4.30 12.35
CA ALA A 98 19.30 -5.13 13.34
C ALA A 98 19.18 -6.65 13.08
N GLY A 99 18.27 -7.07 12.22
CA GLY A 99 18.01 -8.46 11.88
C GLY A 99 18.86 -8.97 10.69
N PRO A 100 18.64 -10.24 10.29
CA PRO A 100 19.39 -10.87 9.21
C PRO A 100 19.15 -10.25 7.83
N LEU A 101 18.05 -9.51 7.65
CA LEU A 101 17.70 -8.81 6.42
C LEU A 101 18.39 -7.44 6.31
N GLY A 102 18.80 -6.85 7.44
CA GLY A 102 19.35 -5.49 7.50
C GLY A 102 20.40 -5.15 6.46
N PRO A 103 21.42 -6.02 6.22
CA PRO A 103 22.44 -5.74 5.21
C PRO A 103 21.94 -5.53 3.78
N ARG A 104 20.70 -5.95 3.48
CA ARG A 104 20.10 -5.87 2.15
C ARG A 104 19.18 -4.64 1.99
N ILE A 105 18.88 -3.90 3.08
CA ILE A 105 17.87 -2.86 3.12
C ILE A 105 18.53 -1.50 3.36
N ASP A 106 18.10 -0.50 2.58
CA ASP A 106 18.45 0.90 2.73
C ASP A 106 17.17 1.72 2.90
N PHE A 107 16.80 2.03 4.15
CA PHE A 107 15.61 2.84 4.46
C PHE A 107 15.91 4.32 4.30
N ARG A 108 15.04 5.05 3.61
CA ARG A 108 15.13 6.49 3.36
C ARG A 108 13.77 7.14 3.63
N PHE A 109 13.57 7.58 4.85
CA PHE A 109 12.39 8.35 5.27
C PHE A 109 12.51 9.83 4.93
N GLY A 110 11.37 10.54 4.87
CA GLY A 110 11.33 11.94 4.45
C GLY A 110 11.80 12.14 3.01
N THR A 111 11.66 11.11 2.17
CA THR A 111 12.18 11.10 0.80
C THR A 111 11.02 11.09 -0.20
N ASP A 112 10.82 12.23 -0.87
CA ASP A 112 9.89 12.32 -2.00
C ASP A 112 10.68 12.16 -3.31
N VAL A 113 10.35 11.16 -4.10
CA VAL A 113 11.00 10.92 -5.40
C VAL A 113 10.69 12.00 -6.43
N LEU A 114 9.67 12.83 -6.20
CA LEU A 114 9.39 14.01 -7.01
C LEU A 114 10.29 15.19 -6.68
N ASP A 115 11.00 15.18 -5.53
CA ASP A 115 12.01 16.19 -5.23
C ASP A 115 13.17 16.07 -6.24
N PRO A 116 13.54 17.15 -6.96
CA PRO A 116 14.64 17.13 -7.93
C PRO A 116 15.99 16.70 -7.36
N SER A 117 16.20 16.82 -6.04
CA SER A 117 17.43 16.38 -5.37
C SER A 117 17.52 14.86 -5.22
N VAL A 118 16.40 14.16 -5.32
CA VAL A 118 16.34 12.68 -5.30
C VAL A 118 16.48 12.17 -6.73
N ASP A 119 17.64 11.62 -7.03
CA ASP A 119 17.92 11.09 -8.37
C ASP A 119 18.73 9.80 -8.31
N PHE A 120 18.53 8.95 -9.31
CA PHE A 120 19.26 7.70 -9.51
C PHE A 120 19.67 7.59 -10.98
N PRO A 121 20.83 7.01 -11.27
CA PRO A 121 21.21 6.70 -12.66
C PRO A 121 20.18 5.83 -13.36
N GLU A 122 20.06 5.99 -14.67
CA GLU A 122 19.18 5.16 -15.50
C GLU A 122 19.49 3.67 -15.33
N GLY A 123 18.43 2.86 -15.17
CA GLY A 123 18.54 1.40 -15.01
C GLY A 123 19.18 0.94 -13.71
N THR A 124 19.24 1.80 -12.67
CA THR A 124 19.77 1.43 -11.33
C THR A 124 19.02 0.26 -10.71
N PHE A 125 17.72 0.18 -10.95
CA PHE A 125 16.86 -0.84 -10.35
C PHE A 125 16.35 -1.83 -11.39
N ASP A 126 16.31 -3.11 -11.03
CA ASP A 126 15.62 -4.11 -11.82
C ASP A 126 14.11 -3.95 -11.70
N HIS A 127 13.64 -3.59 -10.49
CA HIS A 127 12.22 -3.41 -10.19
C HIS A 127 11.98 -2.14 -9.38
N VAL A 128 10.85 -1.47 -9.66
CA VAL A 128 10.22 -0.52 -8.74
C VAL A 128 8.90 -1.13 -8.24
N VAL A 129 8.64 -1.02 -6.95
CA VAL A 129 7.48 -1.62 -6.28
C VAL A 129 6.65 -0.54 -5.62
N LEU A 130 5.34 -0.55 -5.88
CA LEU A 130 4.31 0.18 -5.11
C LEU A 130 3.26 -0.85 -4.65
N ALA A 131 3.07 -0.98 -3.34
CA ALA A 131 2.17 -1.97 -2.77
C ALA A 131 1.28 -1.36 -1.70
N HIS A 132 -0.03 -1.23 -1.98
CA HIS A 132 -1.03 -0.69 -1.07
C HIS A 132 -0.66 0.68 -0.47
N CYS A 133 -0.05 1.55 -1.29
CA CYS A 133 0.34 2.90 -0.88
C CYS A 133 -0.13 3.98 -1.86
N SER A 134 -0.72 3.59 -2.98
CA SER A 134 -1.04 4.55 -4.04
C SER A 134 -2.32 5.36 -3.76
N TRP A 135 -3.20 4.88 -2.90
CA TRP A 135 -4.36 5.66 -2.47
C TRP A 135 -4.02 6.79 -1.49
N TYR A 136 -2.81 6.80 -0.91
CA TYR A 136 -2.29 7.90 -0.09
C TYR A 136 -1.85 9.12 -0.90
N PHE A 137 -1.69 8.99 -2.22
CA PHE A 137 -1.33 10.11 -3.08
C PHE A 137 -2.44 11.17 -3.08
N ALA A 138 -2.05 12.44 -3.15
CA ALA A 138 -2.99 13.55 -3.16
C ALA A 138 -3.84 13.60 -4.45
N SER A 139 -3.39 12.97 -5.54
CA SER A 139 -4.13 12.90 -6.79
C SER A 139 -3.56 11.82 -7.73
N LEU A 140 -4.38 11.38 -8.70
CA LEU A 140 -3.89 10.56 -9.83
C LEU A 140 -2.79 11.25 -10.65
N GLY A 141 -2.80 12.59 -10.71
CA GLY A 141 -1.73 13.35 -11.35
C GLY A 141 -0.39 13.16 -10.64
N GLN A 142 -0.38 13.24 -9.30
CA GLN A 142 0.83 12.97 -8.51
C GLN A 142 1.32 11.52 -8.69
N LEU A 143 0.42 10.55 -8.70
CA LEU A 143 0.78 9.14 -8.96
C LEU A 143 1.41 8.99 -10.36
N ARG A 144 0.79 9.59 -11.41
CA ARG A 144 1.34 9.59 -12.76
C ARG A 144 2.75 10.18 -12.79
N ASP A 145 2.94 11.34 -12.18
CA ASP A 145 4.23 12.05 -12.19
C ASP A 145 5.30 11.26 -11.44
N THR A 146 4.93 10.61 -10.33
CA THR A 146 5.80 9.66 -9.59
C THR A 146 6.20 8.47 -10.45
N LEU A 147 5.24 7.83 -11.11
CA LEU A 147 5.51 6.69 -11.99
C LEU A 147 6.38 7.10 -13.20
N ALA A 148 6.14 8.29 -13.77
CA ALA A 148 6.96 8.84 -14.85
C ALA A 148 8.39 9.16 -14.37
N ARG A 149 8.53 9.69 -13.16
CA ARG A 149 9.84 10.01 -12.55
C ARG A 149 10.71 8.77 -12.34
N VAL A 150 10.12 7.68 -11.88
CA VAL A 150 10.89 6.45 -11.61
C VAL A 150 11.09 5.56 -12.84
N ARG A 151 10.38 5.84 -13.95
CA ARG A 151 10.46 5.06 -15.18
C ARG A 151 11.89 4.86 -15.73
N PRO A 152 12.73 5.91 -15.83
CA PRO A 152 14.10 5.72 -16.30
C PRO A 152 14.98 4.96 -15.31
N TRP A 153 14.65 4.93 -14.03
CA TRP A 153 15.45 4.28 -13.00
C TRP A 153 15.27 2.78 -12.93
N ALA A 154 14.11 2.25 -13.40
CA ALA A 154 13.77 0.84 -13.24
C ALA A 154 13.32 0.18 -14.56
N ARG A 155 13.61 -1.12 -14.68
CA ARG A 155 13.26 -1.93 -15.84
C ARG A 155 11.82 -2.41 -15.82
N GLN A 156 11.31 -2.71 -14.62
CA GLN A 156 9.96 -3.26 -14.42
C GLN A 156 9.27 -2.57 -13.23
N LEU A 157 7.99 -2.25 -13.39
CA LEU A 157 7.08 -1.86 -12.33
C LEU A 157 6.35 -3.10 -11.82
N CYS A 158 6.28 -3.25 -10.49
CA CYS A 158 5.41 -4.18 -9.78
C CYS A 158 4.47 -3.35 -8.91
N PHE A 159 3.19 -3.40 -9.22
CA PHE A 159 2.17 -2.56 -8.59
C PHE A 159 1.04 -3.42 -8.04
N THR A 160 0.53 -3.09 -6.85
CA THR A 160 -0.69 -3.67 -6.30
C THR A 160 -1.48 -2.63 -5.54
N GLU A 161 -2.81 -2.70 -5.69
CA GLU A 161 -3.76 -1.86 -4.95
C GLU A 161 -5.10 -2.57 -4.82
N TRP A 162 -5.99 -2.04 -3.98
CA TRP A 162 -7.35 -2.53 -3.82
C TRP A 162 -8.18 -2.30 -5.09
N ASP A 163 -9.02 -3.29 -5.45
CA ASP A 163 -9.94 -3.17 -6.58
C ASP A 163 -11.27 -2.58 -6.10
N LEU A 164 -11.64 -1.42 -6.63
CA LEU A 164 -12.94 -0.80 -6.36
C LEU A 164 -14.13 -1.60 -6.94
N THR A 165 -13.86 -2.67 -7.70
CA THR A 165 -14.90 -3.58 -8.16
C THR A 165 -15.03 -4.74 -7.18
N PRO A 166 -16.07 -4.77 -6.31
CA PRO A 166 -16.21 -5.81 -5.33
C PRO A 166 -16.47 -7.16 -6.02
N ALA A 167 -15.79 -8.20 -5.56
CA ALA A 167 -15.97 -9.56 -6.04
C ALA A 167 -17.19 -10.27 -5.41
N SER A 168 -17.68 -9.75 -4.28
CA SER A 168 -18.85 -10.26 -3.56
C SER A 168 -19.54 -9.15 -2.77
N ASP A 169 -20.81 -9.41 -2.38
CA ASP A 169 -21.59 -8.48 -1.56
C ASP A 169 -20.95 -8.25 -0.16
N ASP A 170 -20.19 -9.21 0.34
CA ASP A 170 -19.48 -9.09 1.63
C ASP A 170 -18.40 -8.02 1.65
N GLN A 171 -17.96 -7.53 0.47
CA GLN A 171 -16.98 -6.44 0.32
C GLN A 171 -17.62 -5.06 0.22
N LEU A 172 -18.96 -4.98 0.20
CA LEU A 172 -19.70 -3.71 0.00
C LEU A 172 -19.39 -2.69 1.11
N ALA A 173 -19.26 -3.14 2.36
CA ALA A 173 -18.97 -2.24 3.47
C ALA A 173 -17.60 -1.57 3.31
N HIS A 174 -16.57 -2.33 2.95
CA HIS A 174 -15.23 -1.77 2.68
C HIS A 174 -15.27 -0.81 1.49
N LEU A 175 -15.94 -1.15 0.39
CA LEU A 175 -16.10 -0.26 -0.76
C LEU A 175 -16.75 1.07 -0.36
N LEU A 176 -17.84 1.03 0.40
CA LEU A 176 -18.52 2.24 0.87
C LEU A 176 -17.59 3.09 1.74
N ALA A 177 -16.85 2.47 2.67
CA ALA A 177 -15.93 3.17 3.55
C ALA A 177 -14.86 3.94 2.76
N VAL A 178 -14.20 3.31 1.79
CA VAL A 178 -13.15 3.97 1.00
C VAL A 178 -13.72 5.05 0.05
N LEU A 179 -14.91 4.84 -0.51
CA LEU A 179 -15.55 5.86 -1.35
C LEU A 179 -15.99 7.09 -0.54
N ILE A 180 -16.48 6.92 0.68
CA ILE A 180 -16.83 8.01 1.59
C ILE A 180 -15.58 8.81 1.95
N GLN A 181 -14.50 8.15 2.38
CA GLN A 181 -13.23 8.80 2.72
C GLN A 181 -12.68 9.59 1.52
N GLY A 182 -12.65 8.99 0.32
CA GLY A 182 -12.21 9.65 -0.89
C GLY A 182 -13.07 10.87 -1.27
N GLN A 183 -14.39 10.84 -1.01
CA GLN A 183 -15.26 12.02 -1.24
C GLN A 183 -14.98 13.16 -0.25
N ILE A 184 -14.74 12.82 1.03
CA ILE A 184 -14.39 13.80 2.05
C ILE A 184 -13.09 14.50 1.67
N GLU A 185 -12.07 13.74 1.31
CA GLU A 185 -10.75 14.24 0.89
C GLU A 185 -10.87 15.12 -0.38
N ALA A 186 -11.57 14.63 -1.41
CA ALA A 186 -11.77 15.35 -2.67
C ALA A 186 -12.56 16.66 -2.50
N ALA A 187 -13.39 16.76 -1.48
CA ALA A 187 -14.15 17.98 -1.16
C ALA A 187 -13.35 19.00 -0.33
N GLY A 188 -12.06 18.74 -0.05
CA GLY A 188 -11.13 19.67 0.57
C GLY A 188 -11.01 19.53 2.10
N SER A 189 -11.58 18.50 2.70
CA SER A 189 -11.33 18.16 4.10
C SER A 189 -10.13 17.21 4.16
N HIS A 190 -8.93 17.78 4.07
CA HIS A 190 -7.69 17.01 4.10
C HIS A 190 -7.38 16.52 5.51
N GLY A 191 -7.49 15.20 5.69
CA GLY A 191 -7.18 14.52 6.94
C GLY A 191 -5.83 13.81 6.89
N GLU A 192 -5.51 13.13 7.97
CA GLU A 192 -4.37 12.19 8.05
C GLU A 192 -4.77 10.77 7.59
N GLY A 193 -5.90 10.63 6.90
CA GLY A 193 -6.45 9.35 6.48
C GLY A 193 -5.63 8.67 5.38
N ASN A 194 -5.69 7.35 5.38
CA ASN A 194 -4.96 6.49 4.44
C ASN A 194 -5.59 6.50 3.04
N VAL A 195 -6.89 6.80 2.94
CA VAL A 195 -7.63 6.78 1.68
C VAL A 195 -7.88 8.21 1.21
N ARG A 196 -6.98 8.73 0.38
CA ARG A 196 -7.07 10.09 -0.18
C ARG A 196 -7.59 10.10 -1.61
N THR A 197 -7.05 9.24 -2.46
CA THR A 197 -7.40 9.19 -3.89
C THR A 197 -7.68 7.75 -4.31
N PRO A 198 -8.82 7.16 -3.91
CA PRO A 198 -9.20 5.85 -4.41
C PRO A 198 -9.48 5.91 -5.92
N PHE A 199 -8.91 4.99 -6.68
CA PHE A 199 -9.09 4.89 -8.12
C PHE A 199 -9.31 3.44 -8.55
N SER A 200 -9.97 3.25 -9.70
CA SER A 200 -10.22 1.92 -10.24
C SER A 200 -8.97 1.34 -10.90
N ARG A 201 -8.92 0.03 -11.02
CA ARG A 201 -7.89 -0.70 -11.79
C ARG A 201 -7.79 -0.18 -13.23
N GLU A 202 -8.93 0.08 -13.87
CA GLU A 202 -8.97 0.66 -15.22
C GLU A 202 -8.40 2.08 -15.25
N GLY A 203 -8.55 2.84 -14.17
CA GLY A 203 -7.92 4.14 -13.98
C GLY A 203 -6.39 4.03 -14.03
N LEU A 204 -5.82 3.09 -13.28
CA LEU A 204 -4.39 2.82 -13.33
C LEU A 204 -3.94 2.39 -14.74
N LEU A 205 -4.64 1.43 -15.35
CA LEU A 205 -4.26 0.91 -16.67
C LEU A 205 -4.28 1.98 -17.77
N ARG A 206 -5.11 3.02 -17.65
CA ARG A 206 -5.07 4.20 -18.53
C ARG A 206 -3.91 5.13 -18.20
N LEU A 207 -3.55 5.25 -16.93
CA LEU A 207 -2.48 6.15 -16.45
C LEU A 207 -1.08 5.62 -16.79
N LEU A 208 -0.85 4.31 -16.76
CA LEU A 208 0.46 3.70 -17.00
C LEU A 208 1.12 4.14 -18.32
N PRO A 209 0.45 4.13 -19.49
CA PRO A 209 1.05 4.62 -20.73
C PRO A 209 1.43 6.11 -20.70
N GLU A 210 0.66 6.94 -19.98
CA GLU A 210 0.98 8.36 -19.80
C GLU A 210 2.26 8.57 -18.98
N ALA A 211 2.58 7.63 -18.11
CA ALA A 211 3.80 7.60 -17.30
C ALA A 211 4.96 6.82 -17.97
N GLY A 212 4.80 6.38 -19.22
CA GLY A 212 5.81 5.67 -19.98
C GLY A 212 5.93 4.17 -19.68
N TRP A 213 4.92 3.59 -19.04
CA TRP A 213 4.87 2.15 -18.74
C TRP A 213 3.89 1.42 -19.65
N THR A 214 4.26 0.21 -20.06
CA THR A 214 3.37 -0.70 -20.79
C THR A 214 3.02 -1.87 -19.88
N ALA A 215 1.74 -2.03 -19.52
CA ALA A 215 1.30 -3.13 -18.68
C ALA A 215 1.46 -4.49 -19.41
N ASP A 216 2.06 -5.46 -18.73
CA ASP A 216 2.17 -6.84 -19.22
C ASP A 216 0.89 -7.65 -18.93
N GLY A 217 0.13 -7.26 -17.89
CA GLY A 217 -1.11 -7.90 -17.46
C GLY A 217 -1.58 -7.39 -16.10
N SER A 218 -2.78 -7.79 -15.71
CA SER A 218 -3.34 -7.54 -14.38
C SER A 218 -3.99 -8.82 -13.86
N GLU A 219 -3.60 -9.23 -12.65
CA GLU A 219 -4.10 -10.44 -12.01
C GLU A 219 -4.82 -10.08 -10.70
N PRO A 220 -5.94 -10.73 -10.38
CA PRO A 220 -6.59 -10.59 -9.09
C PRO A 220 -5.73 -11.22 -7.98
N VAL A 221 -5.76 -10.62 -6.79
CA VAL A 221 -5.03 -11.10 -5.61
C VAL A 221 -6.01 -11.31 -4.47
N ASP A 222 -5.95 -12.48 -3.86
CA ASP A 222 -6.79 -12.82 -2.72
C ASP A 222 -6.40 -12.01 -1.48
N THR A 223 -7.41 -11.51 -0.78
CA THR A 223 -7.31 -10.67 0.41
C THR A 223 -8.14 -11.22 1.58
N GLY A 224 -8.64 -12.44 1.46
CA GLY A 224 -9.62 -13.01 2.39
C GLY A 224 -9.16 -13.14 3.84
N GLU A 225 -7.85 -13.14 4.10
CA GLU A 225 -7.28 -13.17 5.46
C GLU A 225 -6.93 -11.77 6.01
N LEU A 226 -7.14 -10.69 5.24
CA LEU A 226 -6.77 -9.33 5.63
C LEU A 226 -7.87 -8.66 6.46
N GLN A 227 -7.44 -7.83 7.43
CA GLN A 227 -8.32 -7.11 8.35
C GLN A 227 -8.68 -5.71 7.87
N ASP A 228 -8.18 -5.31 6.73
CA ASP A 228 -8.29 -3.95 6.18
C ASP A 228 -9.75 -3.51 5.99
N GLY A 229 -10.67 -4.44 5.68
CA GLY A 229 -12.09 -4.14 5.64
C GLY A 229 -12.64 -3.61 6.97
N ASP A 230 -12.31 -4.25 8.09
CA ASP A 230 -12.73 -3.79 9.41
C ASP A 230 -12.05 -2.47 9.79
N TRP A 231 -10.78 -2.28 9.45
CA TRP A 231 -10.03 -1.05 9.77
C TRP A 231 -10.54 0.15 9.01
N GLU A 232 -10.75 0.01 7.70
CA GLU A 232 -11.23 1.13 6.87
C GLU A 232 -12.66 1.52 7.21
N ILE A 233 -13.51 0.55 7.60
CA ILE A 233 -14.86 0.86 8.07
C ILE A 233 -14.81 1.64 9.38
N ALA A 234 -13.98 1.21 10.34
CA ALA A 234 -13.82 1.91 11.62
C ALA A 234 -13.27 3.32 11.39
N ALA A 235 -12.20 3.48 10.63
CA ALA A 235 -11.60 4.77 10.32
C ALA A 235 -12.58 5.72 9.62
N CYS A 236 -13.37 5.21 8.67
CA CYS A 236 -14.40 5.99 8.00
C CYS A 236 -15.48 6.49 8.97
N LEU A 237 -15.98 5.62 9.85
CA LEU A 237 -17.02 5.98 10.82
C LEU A 237 -16.50 6.97 11.86
N ASP A 238 -15.28 6.77 12.36
CA ASP A 238 -14.62 7.71 13.27
C ASP A 238 -14.43 9.10 12.63
N LEU A 239 -14.03 9.14 11.35
CA LEU A 239 -13.89 10.37 10.59
C LEU A 239 -15.24 11.10 10.44
N VAL A 240 -16.31 10.38 10.15
CA VAL A 240 -17.66 10.93 9.98
C VAL A 240 -18.22 11.42 11.33
N GLU A 241 -17.88 10.78 12.43
CA GLU A 241 -18.35 11.12 13.78
C GLU A 241 -17.52 12.23 14.46
N SER A 242 -16.32 12.51 13.93
CA SER A 242 -15.46 13.57 14.48
C SER A 242 -16.03 14.96 14.20
N ASP A 243 -15.93 15.86 15.18
CA ASP A 243 -16.37 17.26 15.06
C ASP A 243 -15.65 18.01 13.92
N THR A 244 -14.45 17.59 13.56
CA THR A 244 -13.60 18.24 12.56
C THR A 244 -13.67 17.58 11.19
N GLY A 245 -13.98 16.29 11.10
CA GLY A 245 -13.93 15.52 9.85
C GLY A 245 -14.83 16.05 8.76
N LEU A 246 -16.03 16.53 9.11
CA LEU A 246 -17.00 17.05 8.16
C LEU A 246 -17.16 18.58 8.20
N ALA A 247 -16.46 19.28 9.10
CA ALA A 247 -16.68 20.72 9.35
C ALA A 247 -16.37 21.61 8.14
N ALA A 248 -15.38 21.23 7.34
CA ALA A 248 -14.96 21.99 6.17
C ALA A 248 -15.80 21.70 4.91
N LEU A 249 -16.68 20.67 4.95
CA LEU A 249 -17.43 20.26 3.77
C LEU A 249 -18.60 21.21 3.47
N PRO A 250 -18.86 21.51 2.18
CA PRO A 250 -20.10 22.14 1.76
C PRO A 250 -21.32 21.35 2.23
N GLU A 251 -22.38 22.04 2.68
CA GLU A 251 -23.56 21.41 3.26
C GLU A 251 -24.17 20.25 2.42
N PRO A 252 -24.32 20.37 1.07
CA PRO A 252 -24.84 19.26 0.28
C PRO A 252 -23.93 18.03 0.30
N VAL A 253 -22.60 18.22 0.32
CA VAL A 253 -21.63 17.12 0.39
C VAL A 253 -21.68 16.45 1.76
N ARG A 254 -21.76 17.25 2.83
CA ARG A 254 -21.90 16.75 4.19
C ARG A 254 -23.15 15.89 4.36
N GLN A 255 -24.30 16.34 3.85
CA GLN A 255 -25.55 15.56 3.90
C GLN A 255 -25.45 14.26 3.11
N LEU A 256 -24.78 14.27 1.94
CA LEU A 256 -24.54 13.07 1.15
C LEU A 256 -23.65 12.07 1.92
N VAL A 257 -22.55 12.53 2.49
CA VAL A 257 -21.63 11.70 3.30
C VAL A 257 -22.36 11.10 4.50
N LEU A 258 -23.16 11.86 5.23
CA LEU A 258 -23.94 11.35 6.36
C LEU A 258 -24.93 10.26 5.91
N SER A 259 -25.63 10.46 4.79
CA SER A 259 -26.55 9.46 4.24
C SER A 259 -25.82 8.18 3.81
N GLN A 260 -24.63 8.32 3.23
CA GLN A 260 -23.80 7.16 2.86
C GLN A 260 -23.25 6.42 4.11
N ALA A 261 -22.89 7.15 5.16
CA ALA A 261 -22.47 6.56 6.43
C ALA A 261 -23.61 5.77 7.10
N ASP A 262 -24.87 6.22 6.97
CA ASP A 262 -26.02 5.45 7.44
C ASP A 262 -26.18 4.12 6.68
N VAL A 263 -25.95 4.13 5.36
CA VAL A 263 -25.93 2.91 4.55
C VAL A 263 -24.76 2.01 4.98
N LEU A 264 -23.58 2.59 5.19
CA LEU A 264 -22.39 1.84 5.67
C LEU A 264 -22.69 1.14 7.00
N ARG A 265 -23.27 1.86 7.97
CA ARG A 265 -23.66 1.26 9.28
C ARG A 265 -24.68 0.12 9.12
N ALA A 266 -25.58 0.22 8.13
CA ALA A 266 -26.60 -0.80 7.90
C ALA A 266 -26.05 -2.08 7.28
N VAL A 267 -24.98 -2.00 6.47
CA VAL A 267 -24.39 -3.17 5.77
C VAL A 267 -23.16 -3.71 6.47
N ALA A 268 -22.46 -2.90 7.27
CA ALA A 268 -21.29 -3.34 8.01
C ALA A 268 -21.66 -4.34 9.12
N LYS A 269 -20.85 -5.39 9.25
CA LYS A 269 -20.93 -6.33 10.38
C LYS A 269 -20.13 -5.74 11.56
N PRO A 270 -20.42 -6.13 12.80
CA PRO A 270 -19.64 -5.69 13.97
C PRO A 270 -18.15 -6.09 13.88
N ARG A 271 -17.85 -7.21 13.20
CA ARG A 271 -16.51 -7.71 12.88
C ARG A 271 -16.59 -8.65 11.67
N GLY A 272 -15.44 -8.88 11.04
CA GLY A 272 -15.32 -9.85 9.94
C GLY A 272 -15.91 -9.32 8.64
N ASN A 273 -15.79 -8.02 8.40
CA ASN A 273 -16.06 -7.44 7.10
C ASN A 273 -14.93 -7.80 6.15
N HIS A 274 -15.28 -8.32 4.98
CA HIS A 274 -14.27 -8.72 4.01
C HIS A 274 -13.58 -7.50 3.39
N ALA A 275 -12.25 -7.57 3.31
CA ALA A 275 -11.50 -6.60 2.55
C ALA A 275 -11.88 -6.68 1.05
N LEU A 276 -11.82 -5.55 0.34
CA LEU A 276 -11.88 -5.55 -1.12
C LEU A 276 -10.81 -6.51 -1.68
N ALA A 277 -11.08 -7.12 -2.82
CA ALA A 277 -10.02 -7.80 -3.56
C ALA A 277 -8.90 -6.81 -3.90
N ALA A 278 -7.69 -7.30 -4.06
CA ALA A 278 -6.61 -6.53 -4.64
C ALA A 278 -6.36 -6.97 -6.09
N TYR A 279 -5.66 -6.13 -6.82
CA TYR A 279 -5.11 -6.50 -8.13
C TYR A 279 -3.61 -6.23 -8.18
N SER A 280 -2.90 -7.04 -8.94
CA SER A 280 -1.48 -6.88 -9.19
C SER A 280 -1.24 -6.60 -10.66
N VAL A 281 -0.37 -5.63 -10.95
CA VAL A 281 0.04 -5.27 -12.32
C VAL A 281 1.55 -5.30 -12.40
N THR A 282 2.08 -5.89 -13.48
CA THR A 282 3.47 -5.69 -13.89
C THR A 282 3.51 -4.89 -15.18
N ALA A 283 4.50 -3.99 -15.32
CA ALA A 283 4.65 -3.16 -16.50
C ALA A 283 6.14 -2.91 -16.84
N ARG A 284 6.42 -2.63 -18.11
CA ARG A 284 7.75 -2.33 -18.66
C ARG A 284 7.78 -1.07 -19.48
#